data_00d72cefa04060adca74cfed13748776
#
_entry.id   00d72cefa04060adca74cfed13748776
#
_cell.length_a   1.000
_cell.length_b   1.000
_cell.length_c   1.000
_cell.angle_alpha   90.00
_cell.angle_beta   90.00
_cell.angle_gamma   90.00
#
_symmetry.space_group_name_H-M   'P 1'
#
loop_
_entity.id
_entity.type
_entity.pdbx_description
1 polymer ?
#
loop_
_entity_poly.entity_id
_entity_poly.type
_entity_poly.pdbx_seq_one_letter_code
_entity_poly.pdbx_strand_id
1 'polypeptide(L)'
;IDESMNLGQMQQAPQPWEFRSKPAWQRLIIMIGGVVMNVVLAYFIYTGLLISRGEQYVSTAEVNRYGIVTNSLANELGFQDGDKILSVGGNYIEEFANIQKAMLLEDNRDVVVERDGVKKTIEIDEEALGKLAQAQELIMTYRFPFVIKDFSPGSPAKEAGMKIGDRIIAINGVATPYFQDFSKQIVNFADSDVNFDVVRGDD
;
A
#
# COMPACT_ATOMS: atom_id res chain seq x y z
N ILE A 1 10.99 34.16 -23.56
CA ILE A 1 11.60 35.40 -24.03
C ILE A 1 10.67 36.52 -23.59
N ASP A 2 11.16 37.34 -22.70
CA ASP A 2 10.33 38.24 -21.92
C ASP A 2 10.19 39.60 -22.64
N GLU A 3 9.30 39.66 -23.61
CA GLU A 3 8.95 40.92 -24.30
C GLU A 3 8.24 41.90 -23.36
N SER A 4 7.74 41.44 -22.20
CA SER A 4 7.02 42.26 -21.24
C SER A 4 7.89 43.27 -20.47
N MET A 5 9.21 43.11 -20.53
CA MET A 5 10.16 43.93 -19.79
C MET A 5 10.72 45.12 -20.58
N ASN A 6 10.42 45.23 -21.86
CA ASN A 6 10.93 46.32 -22.72
C ASN A 6 9.88 47.41 -22.90
N LEU A 7 9.85 48.38 -22.00
CA LEU A 7 8.90 49.50 -22.02
C LEU A 7 8.91 50.31 -23.35
N GLY A 8 10.06 50.37 -24.05
CA GLY A 8 10.17 51.02 -25.36
C GLY A 8 9.42 50.28 -26.46
N GLN A 9 9.41 48.93 -26.44
CA GLN A 9 8.66 48.10 -27.38
C GLN A 9 7.16 48.10 -27.09
N MET A 10 6.78 48.23 -25.82
CA MET A 10 5.34 48.32 -25.44
C MET A 10 4.62 49.56 -25.98
N GLN A 11 5.35 50.64 -26.27
CA GLN A 11 4.80 51.90 -26.86
C GLN A 11 4.62 51.85 -28.37
N GLN A 12 5.23 50.85 -29.03
CA GLN A 12 5.08 50.67 -30.48
C GLN A 12 3.85 49.83 -30.82
N ALA A 13 3.29 50.01 -32.01
CA ALA A 13 2.18 49.19 -32.49
C ALA A 13 2.63 47.70 -32.61
N PRO A 14 1.80 46.74 -32.13
CA PRO A 14 2.17 45.31 -32.13
C PRO A 14 2.46 44.80 -33.52
N GLN A 15 3.56 44.14 -33.69
CA GLN A 15 3.93 43.50 -34.98
C GLN A 15 3.10 42.21 -35.19
N PRO A 16 2.84 41.76 -36.43
CA PRO A 16 1.99 40.62 -36.74
C PRO A 16 2.43 39.28 -36.10
N TRP A 17 3.69 39.12 -35.70
CA TRP A 17 4.24 37.93 -35.06
C TRP A 17 4.28 38.03 -33.55
N GLU A 18 3.99 39.17 -32.94
CA GLU A 18 3.97 39.35 -31.48
C GLU A 18 2.73 38.73 -30.86
N PHE A 19 2.90 38.22 -29.63
CA PHE A 19 1.81 37.68 -28.81
C PHE A 19 0.65 38.67 -28.63
N ARG A 20 0.97 39.97 -28.48
CA ARG A 20 -0.01 41.05 -28.31
C ARG A 20 -0.93 41.26 -29.53
N SER A 21 -0.45 40.90 -30.73
CA SER A 21 -1.21 41.04 -31.97
C SER A 21 -2.22 39.92 -32.20
N LYS A 22 -2.12 38.81 -31.44
CA LYS A 22 -2.96 37.62 -31.64
C LYS A 22 -4.32 37.75 -30.96
N PRO A 23 -5.38 37.17 -31.54
CA PRO A 23 -6.69 37.14 -30.92
C PRO A 23 -6.63 36.34 -29.60
N ALA A 24 -7.59 36.64 -28.71
CA ALA A 24 -7.59 36.09 -27.33
C ALA A 24 -7.47 34.57 -27.26
N TRP A 25 -8.13 33.85 -28.16
CA TRP A 25 -8.07 32.38 -28.19
C TRP A 25 -6.67 31.83 -28.55
N GLN A 26 -5.93 32.49 -29.45
CA GLN A 26 -4.56 32.09 -29.79
C GLN A 26 -3.61 32.36 -28.62
N ARG A 27 -3.78 33.49 -27.94
CA ARG A 27 -3.02 33.80 -26.72
C ARG A 27 -3.28 32.78 -25.63
N LEU A 28 -4.54 32.37 -25.48
CA LEU A 28 -4.92 31.32 -24.54
C LEU A 28 -4.23 29.99 -24.86
N ILE A 29 -4.22 29.56 -26.09
CA ILE A 29 -3.53 28.34 -26.53
C ILE A 29 -2.03 28.41 -26.24
N ILE A 30 -1.38 29.53 -26.52
CA ILE A 30 0.06 29.71 -26.25
C ILE A 30 0.34 29.61 -24.75
N MET A 31 -0.50 30.23 -23.89
CA MET A 31 -0.35 30.20 -22.45
C MET A 31 -0.58 28.79 -21.87
N ILE A 32 -1.61 28.08 -22.36
CA ILE A 32 -1.97 26.76 -21.88
C ILE A 32 -1.06 25.68 -22.51
N GLY A 33 -0.43 25.94 -23.66
CA GLY A 33 0.32 24.95 -24.44
C GLY A 33 1.37 24.22 -23.64
N GLY A 34 2.11 24.91 -22.77
CA GLY A 34 3.10 24.29 -21.89
C GLY A 34 2.47 23.30 -20.91
N VAL A 35 1.34 23.68 -20.30
CA VAL A 35 0.62 22.81 -19.36
C VAL A 35 0.04 21.58 -20.06
N VAL A 36 -0.57 21.79 -21.24
CA VAL A 36 -1.12 20.69 -22.05
C VAL A 36 -0.03 19.72 -22.46
N MET A 37 1.14 20.21 -22.90
CA MET A 37 2.26 19.35 -23.28
C MET A 37 2.79 18.55 -22.08
N ASN A 38 2.86 19.15 -20.90
CA ASN A 38 3.24 18.43 -19.68
C ASN A 38 2.26 17.31 -19.34
N VAL A 39 0.96 17.54 -19.48
CA VAL A 39 -0.09 16.52 -19.24
C VAL A 39 0.04 15.39 -20.27
N VAL A 40 0.23 15.73 -21.57
CA VAL A 40 0.42 14.74 -22.62
C VAL A 40 1.69 13.91 -22.36
N LEU A 41 2.79 14.56 -22.01
CA LEU A 41 4.04 13.87 -21.70
C LEU A 41 3.89 12.95 -20.47
N ALA A 42 3.25 13.45 -19.40
CA ALA A 42 2.99 12.65 -18.21
C ALA A 42 2.14 11.41 -18.53
N TYR A 43 1.13 11.56 -19.38
CA TYR A 43 0.30 10.45 -19.84
C TYR A 43 1.12 9.38 -20.56
N PHE A 44 2.00 9.77 -21.50
CA PHE A 44 2.84 8.81 -22.22
C PHE A 44 3.86 8.13 -21.31
N ILE A 45 4.50 8.88 -20.41
CA ILE A 45 5.45 8.30 -19.44
C ILE A 45 4.72 7.31 -18.53
N TYR A 46 3.56 7.68 -17.98
CA TYR A 46 2.78 6.82 -17.09
C TYR A 46 2.30 5.55 -17.80
N THR A 47 1.78 5.70 -19.02
CA THR A 47 1.37 4.56 -19.85
C THR A 47 2.54 3.63 -20.15
N GLY A 48 3.70 4.19 -20.50
CA GLY A 48 4.92 3.41 -20.74
C GLY A 48 5.40 2.65 -19.48
N LEU A 49 5.30 3.28 -18.31
CA LEU A 49 5.61 2.61 -17.03
C LEU A 49 4.64 1.47 -16.71
N LEU A 50 3.33 1.68 -16.91
CA LEU A 50 2.32 0.65 -16.71
C LEU A 50 2.53 -0.55 -17.65
N ILE A 51 2.79 -0.31 -18.92
CA ILE A 51 3.06 -1.38 -19.89
C ILE A 51 4.33 -2.15 -19.53
N SER A 52 5.38 -1.46 -19.05
CA SER A 52 6.67 -2.08 -18.77
C SER A 52 6.74 -2.81 -17.43
N ARG A 53 6.03 -2.35 -16.41
CA ARG A 53 6.10 -2.88 -15.03
C ARG A 53 4.82 -3.54 -14.55
N GLY A 54 3.69 -3.25 -15.20
CA GLY A 54 2.36 -3.65 -14.71
C GLY A 54 1.97 -2.95 -13.40
N GLU A 55 0.82 -3.30 -12.88
CA GLU A 55 0.43 -2.96 -11.51
C GLU A 55 0.99 -4.00 -10.54
N GLN A 56 1.62 -3.52 -9.46
CA GLN A 56 2.09 -4.38 -8.39
C GLN A 56 1.10 -4.32 -7.23
N TYR A 57 0.49 -5.44 -6.93
CA TYR A 57 -0.40 -5.58 -5.79
C TYR A 57 -0.06 -6.85 -5.01
N VAL A 58 -0.48 -6.92 -3.77
CA VAL A 58 -0.39 -8.14 -2.97
C VAL A 58 -1.62 -8.98 -3.26
N SER A 59 -1.42 -10.17 -3.82
CA SER A 59 -2.53 -11.07 -4.12
C SER A 59 -3.09 -11.71 -2.84
N THR A 60 -4.40 -11.94 -2.80
CA THR A 60 -5.06 -12.66 -1.71
C THR A 60 -4.50 -14.08 -1.55
N ALA A 61 -4.10 -14.72 -2.63
CA ALA A 61 -3.46 -16.03 -2.59
C ALA A 61 -2.12 -15.99 -1.81
N GLU A 62 -1.32 -14.94 -1.99
CA GLU A 62 -0.06 -14.78 -1.26
C GLU A 62 -0.30 -14.49 0.22
N VAL A 63 -1.27 -13.62 0.54
CA VAL A 63 -1.70 -13.37 1.93
C VAL A 63 -2.17 -14.65 2.61
N ASN A 64 -2.93 -15.47 1.91
CA ASN A 64 -3.47 -16.73 2.45
C ASN A 64 -2.41 -17.78 2.78
N ARG A 65 -1.14 -17.60 2.38
CA ARG A 65 -0.05 -18.46 2.86
C ARG A 65 0.16 -18.37 4.36
N TYR A 66 -0.02 -17.16 4.92
CA TYR A 66 0.23 -16.88 6.33
C TYR A 66 -1.02 -16.38 7.05
N GLY A 67 -2.04 -15.98 6.29
CA GLY A 67 -3.27 -15.41 6.80
C GLY A 67 -3.17 -13.91 7.13
N ILE A 68 -4.29 -13.37 7.63
CA ILE A 68 -4.42 -11.96 7.99
C ILE A 68 -4.01 -11.68 9.43
N VAL A 69 -3.75 -10.39 9.71
CA VAL A 69 -3.73 -9.80 11.05
C VAL A 69 -4.89 -8.82 11.13
N THR A 70 -5.62 -8.89 12.22
CA THR A 70 -6.85 -8.14 12.48
C THR A 70 -6.61 -7.00 13.47
N ASN A 71 -7.33 -5.90 13.31
CA ASN A 71 -7.45 -4.89 14.35
C ASN A 71 -8.65 -5.17 15.25
N SER A 72 -8.92 -4.30 16.23
CA SER A 72 -10.03 -4.45 17.18
C SER A 72 -11.39 -4.54 16.48
N LEU A 73 -11.61 -3.73 15.44
CA LEU A 73 -12.86 -3.74 14.68
C LEU A 73 -13.04 -5.05 13.91
N ALA A 74 -12.01 -5.54 13.23
CA ALA A 74 -12.10 -6.82 12.55
C ALA A 74 -12.39 -7.97 13.52
N ASN A 75 -11.79 -7.96 14.72
CA ASN A 75 -12.08 -8.95 15.76
C ASN A 75 -13.54 -8.86 16.23
N GLU A 76 -14.08 -7.65 16.39
CA GLU A 76 -15.48 -7.43 16.75
C GLU A 76 -16.43 -7.97 15.66
N LEU A 77 -16.05 -7.86 14.38
CA LEU A 77 -16.78 -8.43 13.24
C LEU A 77 -16.63 -9.95 13.13
N GLY A 78 -15.79 -10.59 13.95
CA GLY A 78 -15.62 -12.04 13.98
C GLY A 78 -14.41 -12.57 13.23
N PHE A 79 -13.59 -11.72 12.60
CA PHE A 79 -12.30 -12.12 12.01
C PHE A 79 -11.29 -12.42 13.11
N GLN A 80 -10.31 -13.25 12.80
CA GLN A 80 -9.21 -13.58 13.70
C GLN A 80 -7.87 -13.60 12.97
N ASP A 81 -6.82 -13.36 13.74
CA ASP A 81 -5.46 -13.47 13.22
C ASP A 81 -5.23 -14.89 12.66
N GLY A 82 -4.75 -14.95 11.43
CA GLY A 82 -4.52 -16.20 10.73
C GLY A 82 -5.64 -16.67 9.81
N ASP A 83 -6.78 -16.03 9.81
CA ASP A 83 -7.83 -16.32 8.84
C ASP A 83 -7.29 -16.14 7.42
N LYS A 84 -7.68 -17.05 6.52
CA LYS A 84 -7.43 -16.94 5.09
C LYS A 84 -8.72 -16.57 4.40
N ILE A 85 -8.74 -15.47 3.67
CA ILE A 85 -9.93 -14.99 2.97
C ILE A 85 -10.14 -15.81 1.70
N LEU A 86 -11.26 -16.47 1.60
CA LEU A 86 -11.59 -17.29 0.43
C LEU A 86 -12.49 -16.57 -0.57
N SER A 87 -13.50 -15.83 -0.09
CA SER A 87 -14.40 -15.05 -0.93
C SER A 87 -15.13 -13.97 -0.15
N VAL A 88 -15.61 -12.95 -0.86
CA VAL A 88 -16.54 -11.93 -0.38
C VAL A 88 -17.76 -11.97 -1.29
N GLY A 89 -18.96 -12.12 -0.74
CA GLY A 89 -20.19 -12.25 -1.53
C GLY A 89 -20.21 -13.43 -2.50
N GLY A 90 -19.41 -14.45 -2.22
CA GLY A 90 -19.22 -15.61 -3.11
C GLY A 90 -18.17 -15.41 -4.19
N ASN A 91 -17.61 -14.21 -4.36
CA ASN A 91 -16.58 -13.88 -5.35
C ASN A 91 -15.17 -13.93 -4.75
N TYR A 92 -14.22 -14.51 -5.46
CA TYR A 92 -12.82 -14.43 -5.10
C TYR A 92 -12.28 -13.05 -5.46
N ILE A 93 -11.63 -12.39 -4.50
CA ILE A 93 -11.00 -11.06 -4.68
C ILE A 93 -9.50 -11.26 -4.84
N GLU A 94 -8.99 -11.03 -6.05
CA GLU A 94 -7.57 -11.24 -6.38
C GLU A 94 -6.65 -10.30 -5.60
N GLU A 95 -6.96 -9.02 -5.58
CA GLU A 95 -6.18 -8.00 -4.90
C GLU A 95 -6.64 -7.84 -3.45
N PHE A 96 -5.75 -8.14 -2.49
CA PHE A 96 -6.06 -8.12 -1.06
C PHE A 96 -6.59 -6.75 -0.58
N ALA A 97 -6.04 -5.64 -1.10
CA ALA A 97 -6.46 -4.30 -0.74
C ALA A 97 -7.94 -4.01 -1.10
N ASN A 98 -8.50 -4.73 -2.06
CA ASN A 98 -9.89 -4.56 -2.48
C ASN A 98 -10.90 -5.36 -1.63
N ILE A 99 -10.45 -6.22 -0.70
CA ILE A 99 -11.35 -7.02 0.14
C ILE A 99 -12.28 -6.14 0.97
N GLN A 100 -11.74 -5.16 1.70
CA GLN A 100 -12.57 -4.24 2.50
C GLN A 100 -13.53 -3.43 1.64
N LYS A 101 -13.10 -3.01 0.45
CA LYS A 101 -13.96 -2.32 -0.51
C LYS A 101 -15.08 -3.23 -1.02
N ALA A 102 -14.80 -4.50 -1.27
CA ALA A 102 -15.82 -5.47 -1.67
C ALA A 102 -16.86 -5.67 -0.57
N MET A 103 -16.45 -5.80 0.70
CA MET A 103 -17.38 -5.86 1.84
C MET A 103 -18.30 -4.63 1.94
N LEU A 104 -17.84 -3.46 1.48
CA LEU A 104 -18.64 -2.23 1.51
C LEU A 104 -19.60 -2.09 0.33
N LEU A 105 -19.22 -2.61 -0.85
CA LEU A 105 -19.90 -2.32 -2.12
C LEU A 105 -20.75 -3.47 -2.67
N GLU A 106 -20.46 -4.71 -2.28
CA GLU A 106 -21.22 -5.87 -2.75
C GLU A 106 -22.58 -5.95 -2.06
N ASP A 107 -23.59 -6.43 -2.78
CA ASP A 107 -24.93 -6.66 -2.21
C ASP A 107 -24.92 -7.79 -1.19
N ASN A 108 -24.24 -8.91 -1.53
CA ASN A 108 -23.93 -9.96 -0.59
C ASN A 108 -22.53 -9.70 -0.02
N ARG A 109 -22.46 -9.50 1.29
CA ARG A 109 -21.25 -9.10 2.02
C ARG A 109 -20.67 -10.22 2.88
N ASP A 110 -21.21 -11.44 2.76
CA ASP A 110 -20.70 -12.58 3.51
C ASP A 110 -19.26 -12.88 3.13
N VAL A 111 -18.39 -12.95 4.12
CA VAL A 111 -16.99 -13.28 3.92
C VAL A 111 -16.76 -14.73 4.34
N VAL A 112 -16.33 -15.55 3.39
CA VAL A 112 -15.91 -16.92 3.69
C VAL A 112 -14.43 -16.93 3.99
N VAL A 113 -14.06 -17.40 5.18
CA VAL A 113 -12.69 -17.56 5.62
C VAL A 113 -12.36 -19.02 5.91
N GLU A 114 -11.10 -19.40 5.79
CA GLU A 114 -10.56 -20.64 6.32
C GLU A 114 -9.81 -20.34 7.62
N ARG A 115 -10.26 -20.95 8.71
CA ARG A 115 -9.67 -20.85 10.05
C ARG A 115 -9.37 -22.25 10.55
N ASP A 116 -8.08 -22.54 10.83
CA ASP A 116 -7.62 -23.86 11.27
C ASP A 116 -8.08 -25.02 10.34
N GLY A 117 -8.09 -24.75 9.03
CA GLY A 117 -8.53 -25.72 8.03
C GLY A 117 -10.06 -25.87 7.89
N VAL A 118 -10.84 -25.11 8.65
CA VAL A 118 -12.32 -25.14 8.61
C VAL A 118 -12.84 -23.85 7.96
N LYS A 119 -13.74 -24.01 6.99
CA LYS A 119 -14.43 -22.85 6.39
C LYS A 119 -15.46 -22.28 7.37
N LYS A 120 -15.45 -20.97 7.53
CA LYS A 120 -16.40 -20.21 8.33
C LYS A 120 -16.92 -19.06 7.49
N THR A 121 -18.21 -18.74 7.67
CA THR A 121 -18.82 -17.55 7.07
C THR A 121 -18.95 -16.48 8.14
N ILE A 122 -18.51 -15.29 7.81
CA ILE A 122 -18.63 -14.07 8.62
C ILE A 122 -19.64 -13.19 7.90
N GLU A 123 -20.78 -12.97 8.54
CA GLU A 123 -21.86 -12.14 8.01
C GLU A 123 -21.57 -10.66 8.37
N ILE A 124 -21.62 -9.80 7.35
CA ILE A 124 -21.49 -8.34 7.52
C ILE A 124 -22.88 -7.73 7.48
N ASP A 125 -23.51 -7.61 8.64
CA ASP A 125 -24.82 -7.00 8.79
C ASP A 125 -24.77 -5.46 8.65
N GLU A 126 -25.92 -4.80 8.76
CA GLU A 126 -26.03 -3.33 8.60
C GLU A 126 -25.28 -2.57 9.71
N GLU A 127 -25.19 -3.12 10.92
CA GLU A 127 -24.42 -2.51 12.02
C GLU A 127 -22.91 -2.62 11.75
N ALA A 128 -22.45 -3.81 11.36
CA ALA A 128 -21.08 -4.08 10.94
C ALA A 128 -20.67 -3.21 9.76
N LEU A 129 -21.56 -3.06 8.75
CA LEU A 129 -21.35 -2.19 7.60
C LEU A 129 -21.19 -0.73 8.03
N GLY A 130 -22.01 -0.25 8.95
CA GLY A 130 -21.91 1.11 9.49
C GLY A 130 -20.57 1.38 10.17
N LYS A 131 -20.07 0.42 10.97
CA LYS A 131 -18.75 0.49 11.61
C LYS A 131 -17.62 0.46 10.57
N LEU A 132 -17.73 -0.43 9.60
CA LEU A 132 -16.75 -0.58 8.52
C LEU A 132 -16.64 0.67 7.63
N ALA A 133 -17.77 1.31 7.33
CA ALA A 133 -17.81 2.54 6.54
C ALA A 133 -17.21 3.75 7.27
N GLN A 134 -17.24 3.75 8.61
CA GLN A 134 -16.63 4.79 9.44
C GLN A 134 -15.15 4.52 9.74
N ALA A 135 -14.66 3.32 9.47
CA ALA A 135 -13.26 2.97 9.68
C ALA A 135 -12.35 3.81 8.78
N GLN A 136 -11.43 4.55 9.39
CA GLN A 136 -10.45 5.38 8.67
C GLN A 136 -9.24 4.57 8.20
N GLU A 137 -9.08 3.35 8.70
CA GLU A 137 -7.97 2.46 8.45
C GLU A 137 -8.46 1.10 7.94
N LEU A 138 -7.54 0.36 7.33
CA LEU A 138 -7.81 -1.03 6.97
C LEU A 138 -8.06 -1.84 8.25
N ILE A 139 -9.15 -2.61 8.27
CA ILE A 139 -9.49 -3.45 9.43
C ILE A 139 -8.61 -4.69 9.53
N MET A 140 -7.99 -5.07 8.43
CA MET A 140 -7.07 -6.20 8.36
C MET A 140 -5.87 -5.90 7.49
N THR A 141 -4.74 -6.52 7.81
CA THR A 141 -3.53 -6.51 7.01
C THR A 141 -3.00 -7.94 6.89
N TYR A 142 -1.98 -8.15 6.08
CA TYR A 142 -1.36 -9.45 5.92
C TYR A 142 -0.17 -9.62 6.86
N ARG A 143 0.08 -10.83 7.29
CA ARG A 143 1.27 -11.20 8.06
C ARG A 143 2.29 -11.87 7.16
N PHE A 144 3.55 -11.71 7.52
CA PHE A 144 4.67 -12.30 6.79
C PHE A 144 5.81 -12.64 7.74
N PRO A 145 6.61 -13.68 7.44
CA PRO A 145 7.76 -14.03 8.25
C PRO A 145 8.79 -12.89 8.22
N PHE A 146 9.44 -12.66 9.35
CA PHE A 146 10.47 -11.63 9.43
C PHE A 146 11.82 -12.23 8.97
N VAL A 147 12.16 -11.97 7.71
CA VAL A 147 13.43 -12.39 7.10
C VAL A 147 14.31 -11.18 6.89
N ILE A 148 15.56 -11.25 7.36
CA ILE A 148 16.55 -10.19 7.20
C ILE A 148 16.98 -10.12 5.75
N LYS A 149 16.70 -8.98 5.09
CA LYS A 149 17.09 -8.74 3.69
C LYS A 149 18.37 -7.92 3.56
N ASP A 150 18.60 -7.00 4.49
CA ASP A 150 19.76 -6.11 4.49
C ASP A 150 20.02 -5.55 5.89
N PHE A 151 21.19 -4.97 6.09
CA PHE A 151 21.57 -4.28 7.32
C PHE A 151 21.94 -2.84 7.04
N SER A 152 21.47 -1.94 7.88
CA SER A 152 21.97 -0.56 7.89
C SER A 152 23.46 -0.54 8.28
N PRO A 153 24.24 0.44 7.78
CA PRO A 153 25.61 0.62 8.22
C PRO A 153 25.72 0.74 9.76
N GLY A 154 26.60 -0.04 10.39
CA GLY A 154 26.76 -0.03 11.84
C GLY A 154 25.64 -0.75 12.62
N SER A 155 24.91 -1.64 11.98
CA SER A 155 23.81 -2.38 12.63
C SER A 155 24.35 -3.31 13.74
N PRO A 156 23.89 -3.16 15.00
CA PRO A 156 24.25 -4.05 16.10
C PRO A 156 23.86 -5.51 15.84
N ALA A 157 22.76 -5.75 15.13
CA ALA A 157 22.32 -7.09 14.77
C ALA A 157 23.35 -7.81 13.88
N LYS A 158 24.01 -7.08 12.97
CA LYS A 158 25.09 -7.65 12.15
C LYS A 158 26.32 -7.98 12.99
N GLU A 159 26.68 -7.11 13.94
CA GLU A 159 27.80 -7.33 14.87
C GLU A 159 27.53 -8.52 15.81
N ALA A 160 26.28 -8.73 16.21
CA ALA A 160 25.82 -9.89 16.96
C ALA A 160 25.83 -11.21 16.17
N GLY A 161 26.19 -11.19 14.87
CA GLY A 161 26.34 -12.40 14.04
C GLY A 161 25.09 -12.80 13.24
N MET A 162 24.07 -11.95 13.17
CA MET A 162 22.92 -12.14 12.28
C MET A 162 23.37 -12.03 10.80
N LYS A 163 22.72 -12.78 9.92
CA LYS A 163 23.02 -12.82 8.49
C LYS A 163 21.79 -12.50 7.66
N ILE A 164 22.04 -12.05 6.43
CA ILE A 164 21.00 -11.94 5.41
C ILE A 164 20.41 -13.32 5.16
N GLY A 165 19.08 -13.43 5.14
CA GLY A 165 18.35 -14.68 5.03
C GLY A 165 17.94 -15.30 6.37
N ASP A 166 18.47 -14.82 7.50
CA ASP A 166 18.00 -15.28 8.81
C ASP A 166 16.53 -14.87 9.01
N ARG A 167 15.71 -15.83 9.46
CA ARG A 167 14.33 -15.62 9.85
C ARG A 167 14.23 -15.54 11.36
N ILE A 168 13.82 -14.42 11.90
CA ILE A 168 13.59 -14.24 13.34
C ILE A 168 12.30 -14.95 13.71
N ILE A 169 12.34 -15.79 14.73
CA ILE A 169 11.20 -16.60 15.19
C ILE A 169 10.84 -16.37 16.66
N ALA A 170 11.73 -15.79 17.46
CA ALA A 170 11.42 -15.43 18.84
C ALA A 170 12.30 -14.26 19.33
N ILE A 171 11.81 -13.55 20.35
CA ILE A 171 12.51 -12.52 21.10
C ILE A 171 12.51 -12.92 22.58
N ASN A 172 13.68 -13.04 23.19
CA ASN A 172 13.82 -13.46 24.60
C ASN A 172 13.00 -14.71 24.95
N GLY A 173 12.92 -15.69 24.01
CA GLY A 173 12.16 -16.92 24.17
C GLY A 173 10.65 -16.79 23.93
N VAL A 174 10.13 -15.58 23.64
CA VAL A 174 8.75 -15.37 23.24
C VAL A 174 8.61 -15.53 21.73
N ALA A 175 7.78 -16.47 21.27
CA ALA A 175 7.61 -16.74 19.84
C ALA A 175 7.05 -15.52 19.09
N THR A 176 7.74 -15.15 18.01
CA THR A 176 7.35 -14.07 17.09
C THR A 176 7.48 -14.53 15.64
N PRO A 177 6.64 -15.50 15.20
CA PRO A 177 6.77 -16.14 13.90
C PRO A 177 6.60 -15.18 12.72
N TYR A 178 5.96 -14.03 12.96
CA TYR A 178 5.67 -13.01 11.94
C TYR A 178 6.19 -11.65 12.36
N PHE A 179 6.43 -10.79 11.38
CA PHE A 179 6.92 -9.43 11.59
C PHE A 179 6.03 -8.59 12.52
N GLN A 180 4.72 -8.79 12.44
CA GLN A 180 3.76 -8.06 13.29
C GLN A 180 3.89 -8.46 14.76
N ASP A 181 4.12 -9.73 15.06
CA ASP A 181 4.37 -10.22 16.43
C ASP A 181 5.69 -9.66 16.94
N PHE A 182 6.73 -9.70 16.10
CA PHE A 182 8.01 -9.07 16.38
C PHE A 182 7.86 -7.59 16.71
N SER A 183 7.14 -6.83 15.88
CA SER A 183 6.95 -5.38 16.07
C SER A 183 6.23 -5.03 17.36
N LYS A 184 5.25 -5.84 17.76
CA LYS A 184 4.54 -5.69 19.04
C LYS A 184 5.45 -5.96 20.25
N GLN A 185 6.33 -6.95 20.13
CA GLN A 185 7.20 -7.36 21.23
C GLN A 185 8.44 -6.47 21.39
N ILE A 186 9.08 -6.07 20.31
CA ILE A 186 10.35 -5.33 20.37
C ILE A 186 10.23 -3.97 21.08
N VAL A 187 9.06 -3.34 21.01
CA VAL A 187 8.78 -2.06 21.68
C VAL A 187 8.94 -2.16 23.20
N ASN A 188 8.70 -3.34 23.78
CA ASN A 188 8.82 -3.56 25.22
C ASN A 188 10.29 -3.65 25.69
N PHE A 189 11.23 -3.72 24.77
CA PHE A 189 12.66 -3.91 25.04
C PHE A 189 13.50 -2.71 24.54
N ALA A 190 12.89 -1.51 24.44
CA ALA A 190 13.65 -0.30 24.12
C ALA A 190 14.83 -0.14 25.09
N ASP A 191 16.01 0.16 24.55
CA ASP A 191 17.27 0.36 25.30
C ASP A 191 17.73 -0.85 26.14
N SER A 192 17.31 -2.06 25.80
CA SER A 192 17.71 -3.29 26.48
C SER A 192 18.41 -4.27 25.52
N ASP A 193 19.28 -5.11 26.07
CA ASP A 193 19.83 -6.22 25.32
C ASP A 193 18.74 -7.26 25.05
N VAL A 194 18.66 -7.72 23.80
CA VAL A 194 17.64 -8.63 23.34
C VAL A 194 18.26 -9.86 22.72
N ASN A 195 17.80 -11.04 23.10
CA ASN A 195 18.18 -12.29 22.46
C ASN A 195 17.17 -12.64 21.36
N PHE A 196 17.66 -12.95 20.19
CA PHE A 196 16.84 -13.37 19.06
C PHE A 196 17.09 -14.85 18.75
N ASP A 197 16.01 -15.60 18.64
CA ASP A 197 16.08 -16.94 18.05
C ASP A 197 15.84 -16.80 16.55
N VAL A 198 16.77 -17.36 15.77
CA VAL A 198 16.73 -17.24 14.30
C VAL A 198 16.84 -18.62 13.66
N VAL A 199 16.10 -18.80 12.58
CA VAL A 199 16.26 -19.95 11.68
C VAL A 199 17.09 -19.51 10.49
N ARG A 200 18.15 -20.25 10.21
CA ARG A 200 19.09 -19.98 9.11
C ARG A 200 19.06 -21.14 8.13
N GLY A 201 18.71 -20.86 6.88
CA GLY A 201 18.52 -21.86 5.84
C GLY A 201 17.05 -22.25 5.66
N ASP A 202 16.78 -23.12 4.71
CA ASP A 202 15.43 -23.56 4.32
C ASP A 202 14.85 -24.68 5.22
N ASP A 203 15.38 -24.86 6.42
CA ASP A 203 14.90 -25.87 7.39
C ASP A 203 13.95 -25.26 8.44
#